data_eabd067c39e6260ae2a576399a224cad
#
_entry.id   eabd067c39e6260ae2a576399a224cad
#
_cell.length_a   1.000
_cell.length_b   1.000
_cell.length_c   1.000
_cell.angle_alpha   90.00
_cell.angle_beta   90.00
_cell.angle_gamma   90.00
#
_symmetry.space_group_name_H-M   'P 1'
#
loop_
_entity.id
_entity.type
_entity.pdbx_description
1 polymer ?
#
loop_
_entity_poly.entity_id
_entity_poly.type
_entity_poly.pdbx_seq_one_letter_code
_entity_poly.pdbx_strand_id
1 'polypeptide(L)'
;MILPEMTHYLGPDVTGAAIGARMEEFAEAGIKYLQLNPKDLQRMKDDPEYRREMFYQADKNKLTIRDAHAPHQVEDSLGVPVPVELVIKSQLNAIEIAGSLGLTTLTIHAGRTRRVGEFAQDYGLFPYVDLPAAEKRVCQALDVLIPAAEKNNCIIALENLFLPACTADFLTPIVEKYNHPNLGMCYDSGHALLVEAQEGKTSDDIAEWIRCGWDDDKVIFQSDQLDRMLNQVVTTHLHDNNGKNDQHLAPGDGVANWDSIIERLKKAPRLTTLQSELIGRLVVAPARDVVEWYKMFNI
;
A
#
# COMPACT_ATOMS: atom_id res chain seq x y z
N MET A 1 20.43 6.79 -8.61
CA MET A 1 19.45 6.27 -9.60
C MET A 1 18.44 7.37 -9.89
N ILE A 2 17.86 7.40 -11.10
CA ILE A 2 16.68 8.23 -11.37
C ILE A 2 15.48 7.48 -10.77
N LEU A 3 14.61 8.20 -10.07
CA LEU A 3 13.39 7.61 -9.53
C LEU A 3 12.46 7.16 -10.67
N PRO A 4 11.72 6.05 -10.50
CA PRO A 4 10.68 5.65 -11.44
C PRO A 4 9.53 6.68 -11.46
N GLU A 5 8.78 6.70 -12.54
CA GLU A 5 7.59 7.55 -12.65
C GLU A 5 6.49 7.08 -11.68
N MET A 6 5.71 8.02 -11.19
CA MET A 6 4.67 7.78 -10.19
C MET A 6 3.38 7.27 -10.81
N THR A 7 2.70 6.40 -10.09
CA THR A 7 1.32 5.98 -10.38
C THR A 7 0.34 6.68 -9.45
N HIS A 8 -0.86 6.91 -9.94
CA HIS A 8 -1.89 7.62 -9.19
C HIS A 8 -3.23 6.88 -9.23
N TYR A 9 -4.00 6.93 -8.14
CA TYR A 9 -5.39 6.52 -8.15
C TYR A 9 -6.24 7.50 -8.95
N LEU A 10 -7.19 6.99 -9.74
CA LEU A 10 -8.19 7.83 -10.42
C LEU A 10 -9.08 8.59 -9.45
N GLY A 11 -9.21 8.10 -8.25
CA GLY A 11 -10.15 8.50 -7.23
C GLY A 11 -11.17 7.40 -6.96
N PRO A 12 -11.81 7.39 -5.80
CA PRO A 12 -12.81 6.39 -5.48
C PRO A 12 -14.07 6.57 -6.33
N ASP A 13 -14.69 5.43 -6.66
CA ASP A 13 -16.01 5.33 -7.30
C ASP A 13 -16.17 6.08 -8.64
N VAL A 14 -15.08 6.31 -9.37
CA VAL A 14 -15.18 6.86 -10.74
C VAL A 14 -15.80 5.80 -11.65
N THR A 15 -16.95 6.08 -12.23
CA THR A 15 -17.70 5.13 -13.05
C THR A 15 -18.27 5.76 -14.32
N GLY A 16 -18.51 4.94 -15.36
CA GLY A 16 -19.15 5.36 -16.61
C GLY A 16 -18.42 6.54 -17.28
N ALA A 17 -19.15 7.55 -17.71
CA ALA A 17 -18.61 8.73 -18.38
C ALA A 17 -17.58 9.51 -17.56
N ALA A 18 -17.62 9.40 -16.24
CA ALA A 18 -16.67 10.07 -15.35
C ALA A 18 -15.26 9.47 -15.44
N ILE A 19 -15.12 8.17 -15.79
CA ILE A 19 -13.82 7.54 -16.00
C ILE A 19 -13.06 8.26 -17.12
N GLY A 20 -13.71 8.43 -18.27
CA GLY A 20 -13.09 9.10 -19.43
C GLY A 20 -12.67 10.53 -19.13
N ALA A 21 -13.54 11.31 -18.49
CA ALA A 21 -13.23 12.69 -18.13
C ALA A 21 -12.06 12.78 -17.13
N ARG A 22 -11.99 11.89 -16.14
CA ARG A 22 -10.90 11.87 -15.17
C ARG A 22 -9.58 11.44 -15.79
N MET A 23 -9.60 10.44 -16.68
CA MET A 23 -8.41 10.01 -17.41
C MET A 23 -7.90 11.09 -18.38
N GLU A 24 -8.78 11.82 -19.04
CA GLU A 24 -8.43 12.96 -19.89
C GLU A 24 -7.74 14.06 -19.06
N GLU A 25 -8.32 14.43 -17.92
CA GLU A 25 -7.74 15.39 -16.99
C GLU A 25 -6.34 14.96 -16.49
N PHE A 26 -6.15 13.68 -16.18
CA PHE A 26 -4.86 13.12 -15.77
C PHE A 26 -3.82 13.21 -16.90
N ALA A 27 -4.21 12.83 -18.11
CA ALA A 27 -3.33 12.92 -19.27
C ALA A 27 -2.93 14.37 -19.60
N GLU A 28 -3.88 15.30 -19.53
CA GLU A 28 -3.62 16.74 -19.71
C GLU A 28 -2.67 17.31 -18.66
N ALA A 29 -2.73 16.81 -17.43
CA ALA A 29 -1.81 17.15 -16.36
C ALA A 29 -0.42 16.49 -16.50
N GLY A 30 -0.24 15.57 -17.47
CA GLY A 30 1.04 14.88 -17.71
C GLY A 30 1.20 13.56 -16.92
N ILE A 31 0.19 13.12 -16.21
CA ILE A 31 0.17 11.79 -15.55
C ILE A 31 0.18 10.72 -16.65
N LYS A 32 0.93 9.62 -16.43
CA LYS A 32 1.06 8.52 -17.39
C LYS A 32 0.61 7.19 -16.83
N TYR A 33 0.68 7.00 -15.52
CA TYR A 33 0.48 5.72 -14.88
C TYR A 33 -0.61 5.77 -13.82
N LEU A 34 -1.43 4.73 -13.80
CA LEU A 34 -2.55 4.56 -12.89
C LEU A 34 -2.35 3.33 -12.00
N GLN A 35 -2.89 3.40 -10.80
CA GLN A 35 -3.01 2.26 -9.89
C GLN A 35 -4.49 2.01 -9.57
N LEU A 36 -4.81 0.73 -9.37
CA LEU A 36 -6.15 0.29 -9.01
C LEU A 36 -6.27 0.16 -7.49
N ASN A 37 -7.33 0.70 -6.92
CA ASN A 37 -7.72 0.39 -5.56
C ASN A 37 -8.34 -1.04 -5.49
N PRO A 38 -8.55 -1.61 -4.28
CA PRO A 38 -9.08 -2.96 -4.14
C PRO A 38 -10.43 -3.20 -4.81
N LYS A 39 -11.32 -2.19 -4.78
CA LYS A 39 -12.65 -2.29 -5.41
C LYS A 39 -12.54 -2.31 -6.93
N ASP A 40 -11.71 -1.43 -7.50
CA ASP A 40 -11.50 -1.37 -8.93
C ASP A 40 -10.81 -2.64 -9.43
N LEU A 41 -9.82 -3.16 -8.71
CA LEU A 41 -9.15 -4.42 -9.02
C LEU A 41 -10.17 -5.56 -9.11
N GLN A 42 -11.04 -5.72 -8.12
CA GLN A 42 -12.07 -6.75 -8.14
C GLN A 42 -13.09 -6.51 -9.26
N ARG A 43 -13.51 -5.28 -9.46
CA ARG A 43 -14.47 -4.92 -10.52
C ARG A 43 -13.92 -5.17 -11.92
N MET A 44 -12.62 -4.97 -12.13
CA MET A 44 -11.97 -5.31 -13.41
C MET A 44 -12.12 -6.79 -13.79
N LYS A 45 -12.31 -7.67 -12.81
CA LYS A 45 -12.60 -9.09 -13.03
C LYS A 45 -14.08 -9.36 -13.26
N ASP A 46 -14.93 -8.83 -12.39
CA ASP A 46 -16.33 -9.23 -12.29
C ASP A 46 -17.22 -8.53 -13.31
N ASP A 47 -16.82 -7.35 -13.81
CA ASP A 47 -17.54 -6.53 -14.76
C ASP A 47 -16.74 -6.35 -16.08
N PRO A 48 -16.98 -7.21 -17.09
CA PRO A 48 -16.28 -7.11 -18.37
C PRO A 48 -16.53 -5.79 -19.11
N GLU A 49 -17.65 -5.11 -18.86
CA GLU A 49 -17.94 -3.80 -19.48
C GLU A 49 -17.08 -2.72 -18.84
N TYR A 50 -17.00 -2.71 -17.52
CA TYR A 50 -16.11 -1.83 -16.78
C TYR A 50 -14.65 -2.02 -17.21
N ARG A 51 -14.19 -3.28 -17.30
CA ARG A 51 -12.84 -3.61 -17.78
C ARG A 51 -12.56 -3.05 -19.16
N ARG A 52 -13.48 -3.26 -20.12
CA ARG A 52 -13.35 -2.72 -21.48
C ARG A 52 -13.28 -1.20 -21.48
N GLU A 53 -14.14 -0.55 -20.71
CA GLU A 53 -14.18 0.92 -20.61
C GLU A 53 -12.89 1.46 -20.01
N MET A 54 -12.41 0.89 -18.92
CA MET A 54 -11.15 1.28 -18.28
C MET A 54 -9.97 1.22 -19.26
N PHE A 55 -9.81 0.10 -19.98
CA PHE A 55 -8.74 -0.04 -20.95
C PHE A 55 -8.91 0.87 -22.17
N TYR A 56 -10.13 1.01 -22.68
CA TYR A 56 -10.43 1.91 -23.79
C TYR A 56 -10.07 3.37 -23.43
N GLN A 57 -10.47 3.84 -22.27
CA GLN A 57 -10.18 5.20 -21.82
C GLN A 57 -8.69 5.40 -21.50
N ALA A 58 -8.05 4.40 -20.90
CA ALA A 58 -6.61 4.44 -20.66
C ALA A 58 -5.83 4.54 -21.99
N ASP A 59 -6.13 3.68 -22.97
CA ASP A 59 -5.48 3.71 -24.29
C ASP A 59 -5.72 5.04 -25.02
N LYS A 60 -6.99 5.49 -25.06
CA LYS A 60 -7.37 6.79 -25.66
C LYS A 60 -6.56 7.96 -25.10
N ASN A 61 -6.31 7.95 -23.82
CA ASN A 61 -5.60 9.01 -23.10
C ASN A 61 -4.10 8.71 -22.92
N LYS A 62 -3.57 7.61 -23.48
CA LYS A 62 -2.17 7.17 -23.37
C LYS A 62 -1.72 6.96 -21.92
N LEU A 63 -2.64 6.50 -21.09
CA LEU A 63 -2.38 6.11 -19.71
C LEU A 63 -2.14 4.60 -19.62
N THR A 64 -1.31 4.17 -18.68
CA THR A 64 -1.04 2.76 -18.41
C THR A 64 -1.47 2.42 -17.00
N ILE A 65 -2.32 1.41 -16.84
CA ILE A 65 -2.65 0.85 -15.53
C ILE A 65 -1.50 -0.10 -15.17
N ARG A 66 -0.74 0.21 -14.10
CA ARG A 66 0.55 -0.44 -13.82
C ARG A 66 0.60 -1.16 -12.49
N ASP A 67 -0.09 -0.66 -11.48
CA ASP A 67 -0.02 -1.15 -10.12
C ASP A 67 -1.42 -1.31 -9.53
N ALA A 68 -1.55 -2.06 -8.43
CA ALA A 68 -2.78 -2.17 -7.67
C ALA A 68 -2.53 -2.43 -6.18
N HIS A 69 -3.55 -2.13 -5.39
CA HIS A 69 -3.67 -2.58 -4.01
C HIS A 69 -4.63 -3.78 -3.94
N ALA A 70 -4.20 -4.85 -3.27
CA ALA A 70 -5.05 -6.02 -3.02
C ALA A 70 -6.12 -5.72 -1.96
N PRO A 71 -7.15 -6.56 -1.83
CA PRO A 71 -8.06 -6.49 -0.69
C PRO A 71 -7.31 -6.49 0.64
N HIS A 72 -7.71 -5.61 1.55
CA HIS A 72 -7.01 -5.37 2.81
C HIS A 72 -7.94 -5.38 4.03
N GLN A 73 -9.12 -5.97 3.93
CA GLN A 73 -9.98 -6.18 5.08
C GLN A 73 -9.32 -7.16 6.08
N VAL A 74 -9.91 -7.32 7.28
CA VAL A 74 -9.31 -8.20 8.31
C VAL A 74 -9.09 -9.61 7.77
N GLU A 75 -10.08 -10.14 7.06
CA GLU A 75 -10.06 -11.46 6.43
C GLU A 75 -9.07 -11.60 5.27
N ASP A 76 -8.53 -10.50 4.76
CA ASP A 76 -7.59 -10.49 3.65
C ASP A 76 -6.14 -10.31 4.08
N SER A 77 -5.89 -9.97 5.36
CA SER A 77 -4.55 -9.66 5.87
C SER A 77 -3.80 -10.91 6.32
N LEU A 78 -2.57 -11.11 5.87
CA LEU A 78 -1.82 -12.39 5.95
C LEU A 78 -1.58 -12.89 7.37
N GLY A 79 -1.31 -11.99 8.33
CA GLY A 79 -0.92 -12.34 9.70
C GLY A 79 -2.05 -12.43 10.71
N VAL A 80 -3.30 -12.10 10.34
CA VAL A 80 -4.44 -12.11 11.27
C VAL A 80 -4.93 -13.52 11.58
N PRO A 81 -5.51 -13.75 12.79
CA PRO A 81 -5.95 -15.09 13.23
C PRO A 81 -7.32 -15.50 12.66
N VAL A 82 -7.48 -15.34 11.35
CA VAL A 82 -8.56 -15.95 10.57
C VAL A 82 -8.04 -17.20 9.87
N PRO A 83 -8.90 -18.11 9.37
CA PRO A 83 -8.42 -19.26 8.60
C PRO A 83 -7.53 -18.83 7.43
N VAL A 84 -6.27 -19.26 7.44
CA VAL A 84 -5.27 -18.82 6.45
C VAL A 84 -5.69 -19.16 5.01
N GLU A 85 -6.49 -20.21 4.84
CA GLU A 85 -7.03 -20.63 3.54
C GLU A 85 -7.95 -19.58 2.92
N LEU A 86 -8.71 -18.84 3.75
CA LEU A 86 -9.57 -17.75 3.27
C LEU A 86 -8.72 -16.57 2.77
N VAL A 87 -7.69 -16.20 3.54
CA VAL A 87 -6.74 -15.15 3.15
C VAL A 87 -6.02 -15.54 1.86
N ILE A 88 -5.48 -16.75 1.80
CA ILE A 88 -4.80 -17.27 0.60
C ILE A 88 -5.73 -17.20 -0.62
N LYS A 89 -6.99 -17.63 -0.49
CA LYS A 89 -7.96 -17.60 -1.58
C LYS A 89 -8.22 -16.19 -2.09
N SER A 90 -8.39 -15.23 -1.19
CA SER A 90 -8.60 -13.82 -1.53
C SER A 90 -7.39 -13.25 -2.27
N GLN A 91 -6.19 -13.46 -1.73
CA GLN A 91 -4.96 -12.93 -2.30
C GLN A 91 -4.55 -13.61 -3.61
N LEU A 92 -4.78 -14.91 -3.76
CA LEU A 92 -4.60 -15.62 -5.05
C LEU A 92 -5.49 -15.02 -6.13
N ASN A 93 -6.75 -14.73 -5.80
CA ASN A 93 -7.65 -14.06 -6.73
C ASN A 93 -7.11 -12.69 -7.17
N ALA A 94 -6.61 -11.89 -6.23
CA ALA A 94 -6.01 -10.58 -6.53
C ALA A 94 -4.76 -10.71 -7.42
N ILE A 95 -3.88 -11.69 -7.16
CA ILE A 95 -2.69 -11.98 -7.97
C ILE A 95 -3.08 -12.41 -9.40
N GLU A 96 -4.08 -13.27 -9.56
CA GLU A 96 -4.57 -13.70 -10.88
C GLU A 96 -5.14 -12.52 -11.68
N ILE A 97 -5.89 -11.63 -11.02
CA ILE A 97 -6.41 -10.42 -11.66
C ILE A 97 -5.23 -9.53 -12.08
N ALA A 98 -4.29 -9.24 -11.16
CA ALA A 98 -3.11 -8.43 -11.43
C ALA A 98 -2.32 -8.97 -12.65
N GLY A 99 -2.05 -10.28 -12.69
CA GLY A 99 -1.38 -10.93 -13.81
C GLY A 99 -2.17 -10.82 -15.11
N SER A 100 -3.50 -11.01 -15.08
CA SER A 100 -4.37 -10.88 -16.26
C SER A 100 -4.42 -9.46 -16.83
N LEU A 101 -4.10 -8.46 -16.02
CA LEU A 101 -4.04 -7.05 -16.39
C LEU A 101 -2.61 -6.59 -16.72
N GLY A 102 -1.60 -7.44 -16.49
CA GLY A 102 -0.18 -7.12 -16.72
C GLY A 102 0.39 -6.11 -15.70
N LEU A 103 -0.12 -6.11 -14.46
CA LEU A 103 0.32 -5.18 -13.43
C LEU A 103 1.72 -5.53 -12.91
N THR A 104 2.50 -4.51 -12.57
CA THR A 104 3.88 -4.66 -12.08
C THR A 104 3.92 -5.06 -10.61
N THR A 105 3.23 -4.31 -9.75
CA THR A 105 3.19 -4.57 -8.31
C THR A 105 1.77 -4.74 -7.80
N LEU A 106 1.64 -5.56 -6.76
CA LEU A 106 0.42 -5.75 -5.99
C LEU A 106 0.75 -5.55 -4.50
N THR A 107 0.29 -4.46 -3.92
CA THR A 107 0.48 -4.19 -2.49
C THR A 107 -0.46 -5.06 -1.66
N ILE A 108 0.07 -5.69 -0.61
CA ILE A 108 -0.65 -6.59 0.30
C ILE A 108 -0.34 -6.24 1.75
N HIS A 109 -1.37 -6.23 2.61
CA HIS A 109 -1.20 -6.07 4.05
C HIS A 109 -0.88 -7.40 4.74
N ALA A 110 0.09 -7.38 5.66
CA ALA A 110 0.38 -8.52 6.53
C ALA A 110 -0.46 -8.50 7.81
N GLY A 111 -0.93 -7.35 8.24
CA GLY A 111 -1.75 -7.21 9.44
C GLY A 111 -2.81 -6.12 9.30
N ARG A 112 -3.64 -6.00 10.31
CA ARG A 112 -4.64 -4.94 10.42
C ARG A 112 -4.86 -4.53 11.86
N THR A 113 -5.44 -3.34 12.05
CA THR A 113 -5.78 -2.80 13.37
C THR A 113 -6.74 -3.72 14.10
N ARG A 114 -6.48 -3.93 15.38
CA ARG A 114 -7.50 -4.34 16.33
C ARG A 114 -8.53 -3.21 16.43
N ARG A 115 -9.51 -3.14 15.54
CA ARG A 115 -10.63 -2.25 15.78
C ARG A 115 -11.63 -2.93 16.72
N VAL A 116 -11.76 -2.35 17.89
CA VAL A 116 -12.89 -2.62 18.79
C VAL A 116 -14.11 -1.94 18.13
N GLY A 117 -15.12 -2.68 17.75
CA GLY A 117 -16.32 -2.13 17.12
C GLY A 117 -16.91 -3.05 16.06
N GLU A 118 -17.05 -2.58 14.84
CA GLU A 118 -17.78 -3.28 13.77
C GLU A 118 -17.27 -4.68 13.43
N PHE A 119 -15.95 -4.95 13.64
CA PHE A 119 -15.34 -6.24 13.31
C PHE A 119 -15.16 -7.20 14.50
N ALA A 120 -15.30 -6.70 15.73
CA ALA A 120 -15.22 -7.55 16.92
C ALA A 120 -16.37 -8.55 17.02
N GLN A 121 -17.47 -8.31 16.31
CA GLN A 121 -18.65 -9.20 16.32
C GLN A 121 -18.46 -10.42 15.45
N ASP A 122 -17.70 -10.32 14.34
CA ASP A 122 -17.56 -11.41 13.38
C ASP A 122 -16.36 -12.34 13.68
N TYR A 123 -15.24 -11.80 14.22
CA TYR A 123 -14.01 -12.55 14.43
C TYR A 123 -13.50 -12.53 15.89
N GLY A 124 -14.22 -11.90 16.79
CA GLY A 124 -13.82 -11.72 18.20
C GLY A 124 -12.81 -10.58 18.39
N LEU A 125 -12.60 -10.21 19.64
CA LEU A 125 -11.55 -9.28 20.04
C LEU A 125 -10.20 -9.96 19.89
N PHE A 126 -9.30 -9.43 19.08
CA PHE A 126 -7.89 -9.80 19.11
C PHE A 126 -7.19 -8.89 20.14
N PRO A 127 -7.16 -9.28 21.45
CA PRO A 127 -6.62 -8.41 22.49
C PRO A 127 -5.11 -8.23 22.38
N TYR A 128 -4.44 -9.05 21.57
CA TYR A 128 -2.99 -9.11 21.50
C TYR A 128 -2.57 -9.70 20.16
N VAL A 129 -1.55 -9.10 19.55
CA VAL A 129 -0.92 -9.67 18.35
C VAL A 129 0.22 -10.59 18.80
N ASP A 130 -0.01 -11.90 18.78
CA ASP A 130 1.05 -12.89 18.91
C ASP A 130 1.94 -12.83 17.66
N LEU A 131 3.05 -12.09 17.73
CA LEU A 131 3.96 -11.88 16.61
C LEU A 131 4.52 -13.19 16.03
N PRO A 132 4.97 -14.17 16.84
CA PRO A 132 5.37 -15.49 16.33
C PRO A 132 4.25 -16.21 15.56
N ALA A 133 3.01 -16.15 16.04
CA ALA A 133 1.89 -16.76 15.34
C ALA A 133 1.52 -15.96 14.06
N ALA A 134 1.64 -14.65 14.08
CA ALA A 134 1.46 -13.81 12.90
C ALA A 134 2.51 -14.12 11.83
N GLU A 135 3.80 -14.18 12.20
CA GLU A 135 4.89 -14.55 11.31
C GLU A 135 4.64 -15.93 10.65
N LYS A 136 4.26 -16.91 11.45
CA LYS A 136 3.93 -18.24 10.92
C LYS A 136 2.83 -18.19 9.87
N ARG A 137 1.75 -17.44 10.10
CA ARG A 137 0.64 -17.29 9.13
C ARG A 137 1.08 -16.54 7.87
N VAL A 138 1.84 -15.46 8.02
CA VAL A 138 2.42 -14.74 6.88
C VAL A 138 3.27 -15.67 6.02
N CYS A 139 4.16 -16.45 6.64
CA CYS A 139 4.97 -17.43 5.91
C CYS A 139 4.11 -18.50 5.22
N GLN A 140 3.12 -19.08 5.91
CA GLN A 140 2.21 -20.04 5.29
C GLN A 140 1.47 -19.49 4.07
N ALA A 141 1.05 -18.22 4.12
CA ALA A 141 0.43 -17.57 2.97
C ALA A 141 1.46 -17.34 1.84
N LEU A 142 2.65 -16.81 2.16
CA LEU A 142 3.69 -16.54 1.17
C LEU A 142 4.19 -17.79 0.45
N ASP A 143 4.23 -18.95 1.12
CA ASP A 143 4.60 -20.23 0.51
C ASP A 143 3.69 -20.59 -0.69
N VAL A 144 2.46 -20.10 -0.69
CA VAL A 144 1.48 -20.29 -1.78
C VAL A 144 1.45 -19.09 -2.73
N LEU A 145 1.51 -17.88 -2.20
CA LEU A 145 1.32 -16.66 -2.97
C LEU A 145 2.53 -16.32 -3.86
N ILE A 146 3.77 -16.60 -3.41
CA ILE A 146 4.98 -16.31 -4.20
C ILE A 146 5.00 -17.10 -5.52
N PRO A 147 4.78 -18.42 -5.56
CA PRO A 147 4.69 -19.17 -6.82
C PRO A 147 3.56 -18.66 -7.74
N ALA A 148 2.45 -18.21 -7.16
CA ALA A 148 1.36 -17.62 -7.94
C ALA A 148 1.77 -16.27 -8.55
N ALA A 149 2.46 -15.41 -7.79
CA ALA A 149 2.95 -14.13 -8.26
C ALA A 149 3.99 -14.31 -9.39
N GLU A 150 4.92 -15.27 -9.23
CA GLU A 150 5.88 -15.64 -10.28
C GLU A 150 5.17 -16.07 -11.57
N LYS A 151 4.21 -16.99 -11.49
CA LYS A 151 3.41 -17.45 -12.63
C LYS A 151 2.67 -16.31 -13.33
N ASN A 152 2.25 -15.30 -12.58
CA ASN A 152 1.48 -14.16 -13.07
C ASN A 152 2.37 -12.94 -13.41
N ASN A 153 3.69 -13.05 -13.31
CA ASN A 153 4.66 -11.98 -13.58
C ASN A 153 4.39 -10.68 -12.80
N CYS A 154 3.87 -10.77 -11.58
CA CYS A 154 3.70 -9.62 -10.71
C CYS A 154 4.57 -9.74 -9.45
N ILE A 155 4.81 -8.63 -8.76
CA ILE A 155 5.58 -8.57 -7.53
C ILE A 155 4.61 -8.31 -6.37
N ILE A 156 4.60 -9.18 -5.37
CA ILE A 156 3.95 -8.93 -4.09
C ILE A 156 4.78 -7.92 -3.32
N ALA A 157 4.17 -6.83 -2.88
CA ALA A 157 4.79 -5.81 -2.06
C ALA A 157 4.11 -5.79 -0.68
N LEU A 158 4.78 -6.28 0.36
CA LEU A 158 4.26 -6.20 1.73
C LEU A 158 4.42 -4.77 2.26
N GLU A 159 3.33 -4.20 2.72
CA GLU A 159 3.29 -2.80 3.14
C GLU A 159 3.60 -2.65 4.63
N ASN A 160 4.48 -1.67 4.96
CA ASN A 160 4.62 -1.25 6.34
C ASN A 160 3.41 -0.44 6.79
N LEU A 161 2.80 -0.87 7.89
CA LEU A 161 1.74 -0.15 8.57
C LEU A 161 2.20 0.26 9.97
N PHE A 162 1.35 1.02 10.64
CA PHE A 162 1.55 1.45 12.03
C PHE A 162 1.19 0.37 13.07
N LEU A 163 1.19 -0.91 12.69
CA LEU A 163 0.77 -2.05 13.52
C LEU A 163 1.94 -2.99 13.83
N PRO A 164 1.93 -3.69 14.99
CA PRO A 164 3.05 -4.55 15.39
C PRO A 164 3.48 -5.57 14.32
N ALA A 165 2.53 -6.26 13.70
CA ALA A 165 2.80 -7.29 12.69
C ALA A 165 2.99 -6.73 11.27
N CYS A 166 3.17 -5.41 11.12
CA CYS A 166 3.36 -4.75 9.83
C CYS A 166 4.47 -3.70 9.85
N THR A 167 5.22 -3.58 10.94
CA THR A 167 6.39 -2.69 10.97
C THR A 167 7.50 -3.23 10.07
N ALA A 168 8.41 -2.35 9.64
CA ALA A 168 9.59 -2.78 8.88
C ALA A 168 10.41 -3.82 9.65
N ASP A 169 10.55 -3.68 10.98
CA ASP A 169 11.27 -4.64 11.82
C ASP A 169 10.63 -6.03 11.82
N PHE A 170 9.31 -6.13 11.68
CA PHE A 170 8.62 -7.40 11.57
C PHE A 170 8.69 -7.98 10.14
N LEU A 171 8.44 -7.18 9.12
CA LEU A 171 8.30 -7.65 7.75
C LEU A 171 9.63 -7.92 7.04
N THR A 172 10.64 -7.07 7.28
CA THR A 172 11.92 -7.18 6.55
C THR A 172 12.61 -8.54 6.74
N PRO A 173 12.71 -9.12 7.97
CA PRO A 173 13.29 -10.44 8.14
C PRO A 173 12.55 -11.54 7.36
N ILE A 174 11.23 -11.43 7.23
CA ILE A 174 10.43 -12.37 6.45
C ILE A 174 10.79 -12.26 4.97
N VAL A 175 10.79 -11.05 4.42
CA VAL A 175 11.11 -10.83 3.00
C VAL A 175 12.56 -11.24 2.68
N GLU A 176 13.50 -10.93 3.56
CA GLU A 176 14.91 -11.34 3.44
C GLU A 176 15.08 -12.87 3.47
N LYS A 177 14.32 -13.57 4.31
CA LYS A 177 14.32 -15.04 4.39
C LYS A 177 13.90 -15.69 3.07
N TYR A 178 12.87 -15.18 2.41
CA TYR A 178 12.43 -15.69 1.10
C TYR A 178 13.38 -15.29 -0.03
N ASN A 179 13.93 -14.07 0.01
CA ASN A 179 14.84 -13.52 -0.99
C ASN A 179 14.40 -13.83 -2.43
N HIS A 180 13.13 -13.53 -2.74
CA HIS A 180 12.50 -13.89 -4.01
C HIS A 180 12.27 -12.65 -4.89
N PRO A 181 12.50 -12.71 -6.22
CA PRO A 181 12.30 -11.56 -7.11
C PRO A 181 10.84 -11.05 -7.13
N ASN A 182 9.87 -11.94 -6.97
CA ASN A 182 8.43 -11.60 -6.96
C ASN A 182 7.89 -11.30 -5.55
N LEU A 183 8.76 -11.08 -4.55
CA LEU A 183 8.41 -10.59 -3.22
C LEU A 183 9.28 -9.40 -2.86
N GLY A 184 8.68 -8.34 -2.36
CA GLY A 184 9.37 -7.15 -1.86
C GLY A 184 8.52 -6.41 -0.84
N MET A 185 8.84 -5.14 -0.61
CA MET A 185 8.14 -4.29 0.34
C MET A 185 7.60 -3.04 -0.34
N CYS A 186 6.43 -2.60 0.11
CA CYS A 186 5.89 -1.29 -0.16
C CYS A 186 6.24 -0.37 1.01
N TYR A 187 7.02 0.69 0.74
CA TYR A 187 7.28 1.71 1.76
C TYR A 187 6.15 2.73 1.77
N ASP A 188 5.37 2.72 2.84
CA ASP A 188 4.40 3.76 3.13
C ASP A 188 5.02 4.82 4.04
N SER A 189 5.11 6.06 3.51
CA SER A 189 5.77 7.18 4.19
C SER A 189 4.96 7.73 5.37
N GLY A 190 3.63 7.75 5.24
CA GLY A 190 2.76 8.23 6.29
C GLY A 190 2.67 7.25 7.47
N HIS A 191 2.58 5.96 7.18
CA HIS A 191 2.58 4.92 8.21
C HIS A 191 3.91 4.89 8.99
N ALA A 192 5.04 5.10 8.30
CA ALA A 192 6.35 5.19 8.93
C ALA A 192 6.40 6.28 9.99
N LEU A 193 5.89 7.49 9.66
CA LEU A 193 5.86 8.62 10.59
C LEU A 193 5.13 8.33 11.92
N LEU A 194 4.17 7.41 11.91
CA LEU A 194 3.37 7.08 13.10
C LEU A 194 4.12 6.20 14.10
N VAL A 195 5.04 5.38 13.62
CA VAL A 195 5.77 4.41 14.46
C VAL A 195 7.26 4.67 14.59
N GLU A 196 7.82 5.63 13.86
CA GLU A 196 9.22 6.01 14.03
C GLU A 196 9.46 6.81 15.30
N ALA A 197 10.56 6.47 15.99
CA ALA A 197 10.99 7.15 17.19
C ALA A 197 11.42 8.60 16.87
N GLN A 198 10.88 9.54 17.62
CA GLN A 198 11.26 10.95 17.57
C GLN A 198 11.45 11.47 18.98
N GLU A 199 12.33 12.45 19.14
CA GLU A 199 12.58 13.05 20.45
C GLU A 199 11.30 13.59 21.08
N GLY A 200 10.98 13.14 22.29
CA GLY A 200 9.79 13.55 23.04
C GLY A 200 8.47 12.93 22.61
N LYS A 201 8.44 12.11 21.55
CA LYS A 201 7.23 11.43 21.09
C LYS A 201 6.85 10.28 22.03
N THR A 202 5.57 10.22 22.40
CA THR A 202 5.00 9.21 23.27
C THR A 202 3.78 8.55 22.63
N SER A 203 3.30 7.45 23.20
CA SER A 203 2.07 6.79 22.72
C SER A 203 0.84 7.69 22.82
N ASP A 204 0.80 8.63 23.76
CA ASP A 204 -0.32 9.57 23.90
C ASP A 204 -0.40 10.60 22.76
N ASP A 205 0.68 10.78 22.01
CA ASP A 205 0.68 11.59 20.80
C ASP A 205 0.00 10.91 19.61
N ILE A 206 -0.12 9.57 19.65
CA ILE A 206 -0.70 8.76 18.56
C ILE A 206 -2.21 8.63 18.77
N ALA A 207 -2.97 8.78 17.70
CA ALA A 207 -4.43 8.63 17.71
C ALA A 207 -4.86 7.30 18.35
N GLU A 208 -5.88 7.34 19.19
CA GLU A 208 -6.35 6.19 19.98
C GLU A 208 -6.64 4.96 19.10
N TRP A 209 -7.29 5.16 17.97
CA TRP A 209 -7.64 4.07 17.04
C TRP A 209 -6.42 3.38 16.41
N ILE A 210 -5.25 4.02 16.40
CA ILE A 210 -3.96 3.44 15.99
C ILE A 210 -3.32 2.70 17.16
N ARG A 211 -3.17 3.36 18.30
CA ARG A 211 -2.49 2.79 19.46
C ARG A 211 -3.21 1.59 20.08
N CYS A 212 -4.54 1.50 19.93
CA CYS A 212 -5.29 0.32 20.36
C CYS A 212 -4.94 -0.98 19.59
N GLY A 213 -4.14 -0.89 18.52
CA GLY A 213 -3.53 -2.04 17.85
C GLY A 213 -2.30 -2.60 18.55
N TRP A 214 -1.80 -1.90 19.58
CA TRP A 214 -0.62 -2.26 20.37
C TRP A 214 -1.00 -2.79 21.75
N ASP A 215 -0.11 -3.58 22.36
CA ASP A 215 -0.33 -4.10 23.70
C ASP A 215 -0.39 -2.94 24.73
N ASP A 216 -1.35 -2.99 25.65
CA ASP A 216 -1.63 -1.93 26.60
C ASP A 216 -1.77 -0.51 25.98
N ASP A 217 -2.19 -0.42 24.71
CA ASP A 217 -2.25 0.83 23.93
C ASP A 217 -0.90 1.57 23.87
N LYS A 218 0.21 0.85 23.99
CA LYS A 218 1.58 1.39 23.99
C LYS A 218 2.28 1.11 22.68
N VAL A 219 2.44 2.14 21.88
CA VAL A 219 3.22 2.06 20.62
C VAL A 219 4.70 1.82 20.98
N ILE A 220 5.26 0.74 20.43
CA ILE A 220 6.70 0.50 20.48
C ILE A 220 7.31 1.21 19.28
N PHE A 221 7.88 2.39 19.52
CA PHE A 221 8.50 3.16 18.45
C PHE A 221 9.73 2.45 17.90
N GLN A 222 9.80 2.40 16.59
CA GLN A 222 10.81 1.70 15.80
C GLN A 222 11.94 2.65 15.41
N SER A 223 13.05 2.09 14.93
CA SER A 223 14.03 2.83 14.15
C SER A 223 13.43 3.31 12.82
N ASP A 224 14.21 4.04 12.03
CA ASP A 224 13.80 4.51 10.69
C ASP A 224 13.32 3.33 9.81
N GLN A 225 12.04 3.38 9.44
CA GLN A 225 11.40 2.30 8.69
C GLN A 225 12.01 2.16 7.29
N LEU A 226 12.27 3.28 6.61
CA LEU A 226 12.81 3.24 5.25
C LEU A 226 14.21 2.65 5.22
N ASP A 227 15.09 3.02 6.15
CA ASP A 227 16.45 2.46 6.22
C ASP A 227 16.40 0.95 6.45
N ARG A 228 15.48 0.49 7.31
CA ARG A 228 15.33 -0.93 7.65
C ARG A 228 14.92 -1.77 6.44
N MET A 229 14.04 -1.26 5.58
CA MET A 229 13.48 -2.00 4.46
C MET A 229 14.06 -1.65 3.08
N LEU A 230 14.96 -0.66 2.98
CA LEU A 230 15.43 -0.03 1.75
C LEU A 230 15.83 -1.01 0.64
N ASN A 231 16.56 -2.06 1.01
CA ASN A 231 17.04 -3.07 0.05
C ASN A 231 15.91 -3.97 -0.51
N GLN A 232 14.74 -3.97 0.12
CA GLN A 232 13.59 -4.79 -0.26
C GLN A 232 12.46 -3.97 -0.87
N VAL A 233 12.56 -2.63 -0.86
CA VAL A 233 11.53 -1.74 -1.41
C VAL A 233 11.41 -1.93 -2.91
N VAL A 234 10.23 -2.32 -3.38
CA VAL A 234 9.87 -2.48 -4.79
C VAL A 234 8.88 -1.42 -5.25
N THR A 235 8.08 -0.90 -4.34
CA THR A 235 7.13 0.20 -4.56
C THR A 235 6.94 1.02 -3.29
N THR A 236 6.16 2.08 -3.37
CA THR A 236 5.90 2.99 -2.25
C THR A 236 4.44 3.39 -2.21
N HIS A 237 3.95 3.80 -1.01
CA HIS A 237 2.80 4.67 -0.86
C HIS A 237 3.29 6.00 -0.27
N LEU A 238 3.15 7.07 -1.03
CA LEU A 238 3.71 8.37 -0.68
C LEU A 238 2.60 9.35 -0.31
N HIS A 239 2.50 9.65 0.96
CA HIS A 239 1.64 10.68 1.54
C HIS A 239 2.25 11.22 2.83
N ASP A 240 1.72 12.31 3.33
CA ASP A 240 2.18 12.96 4.55
C ASP A 240 1.14 12.87 5.67
N ASN A 241 1.53 13.17 6.89
CA ASN A 241 0.64 13.35 8.03
C ASN A 241 1.33 14.21 9.12
N ASN A 242 0.61 14.46 10.21
CA ASN A 242 1.11 15.27 11.33
C ASN A 242 1.94 14.46 12.35
N GLY A 243 2.34 13.23 12.04
CA GLY A 243 3.06 12.33 12.94
C GLY A 243 2.22 11.71 14.05
N LYS A 244 0.89 11.95 14.08
CA LYS A 244 -0.04 11.51 15.13
C LYS A 244 -1.22 10.69 14.63
N ASN A 245 -1.64 10.95 13.39
CA ASN A 245 -2.81 10.32 12.78
C ASN A 245 -2.54 10.06 11.31
N ASP A 246 -3.13 9.00 10.79
CA ASP A 246 -3.06 8.63 9.37
C ASP A 246 -3.99 9.52 8.54
N GLN A 247 -3.44 10.60 7.99
CA GLN A 247 -4.22 11.68 7.37
C GLN A 247 -4.18 11.69 5.86
N HIS A 248 -3.26 10.96 5.23
CA HIS A 248 -3.03 10.97 3.78
C HIS A 248 -2.94 12.40 3.20
N LEU A 249 -2.14 13.27 3.85
CA LEU A 249 -1.89 14.63 3.39
C LEU A 249 -0.99 14.63 2.15
N ALA A 250 -1.06 15.71 1.38
CA ALA A 250 -0.11 15.93 0.30
C ALA A 250 1.33 16.09 0.83
N PRO A 251 2.35 15.65 0.08
CA PRO A 251 3.74 15.86 0.44
C PRO A 251 4.04 17.33 0.76
N GLY A 252 4.57 17.58 1.96
CA GLY A 252 4.88 18.91 2.46
C GLY A 252 3.77 19.59 3.29
N ASP A 253 2.59 19.00 3.38
CA ASP A 253 1.50 19.49 4.23
C ASP A 253 1.55 18.90 5.66
N GLY A 254 2.48 17.98 5.92
CA GLY A 254 2.68 17.32 7.20
C GLY A 254 4.09 17.52 7.76
N VAL A 255 4.64 16.47 8.38
CA VAL A 255 5.94 16.53 9.07
C VAL A 255 7.02 15.64 8.45
N ALA A 256 6.75 15.00 7.32
CA ALA A 256 7.72 14.13 6.66
C ALA A 256 8.94 14.89 6.16
N ASN A 257 10.12 14.32 6.36
CA ASN A 257 11.36 14.86 5.78
C ASN A 257 11.52 14.35 4.33
N TRP A 258 10.85 15.00 3.40
CA TRP A 258 10.80 14.59 1.99
C TRP A 258 12.17 14.56 1.31
N ASP A 259 13.06 15.51 1.60
CA ASP A 259 14.42 15.51 1.05
C ASP A 259 15.16 14.23 1.43
N SER A 260 15.08 13.83 2.69
CA SER A 260 15.68 12.60 3.19
C SER A 260 15.05 11.36 2.57
N ILE A 261 13.71 11.30 2.46
CA ILE A 261 12.99 10.18 1.85
C ILE A 261 13.41 10.02 0.39
N ILE A 262 13.38 11.09 -0.39
CA ILE A 262 13.74 11.09 -1.82
C ILE A 262 15.19 10.62 -2.03
N GLU A 263 16.15 11.16 -1.26
CA GLU A 263 17.55 10.78 -1.36
C GLU A 263 17.81 9.30 -1.03
N ARG A 264 17.04 8.71 -0.13
CA ARG A 264 17.12 7.30 0.20
C ARG A 264 16.44 6.42 -0.85
N LEU A 265 15.25 6.78 -1.31
CA LEU A 265 14.55 6.05 -2.38
C LEU A 265 15.38 5.97 -3.67
N LYS A 266 16.17 7.00 -4.00
CA LYS A 266 17.12 6.95 -5.13
C LYS A 266 18.18 5.85 -4.98
N LYS A 267 18.39 5.33 -3.78
CA LYS A 267 19.36 4.25 -3.48
C LYS A 267 18.70 2.88 -3.37
N ALA A 268 17.38 2.79 -3.38
CA ALA A 268 16.64 1.53 -3.29
C ALA A 268 16.84 0.69 -4.56
N PRO A 269 17.55 -0.47 -4.46
CA PRO A 269 18.03 -1.19 -5.66
C PRO A 269 16.94 -1.92 -6.41
N ARG A 270 15.79 -2.16 -5.77
CA ARG A 270 14.67 -2.93 -6.32
C ARG A 270 13.44 -2.07 -6.65
N LEU A 271 13.51 -0.75 -6.44
CA LEU A 271 12.39 0.15 -6.64
C LEU A 271 11.98 0.19 -8.12
N THR A 272 10.76 -0.23 -8.42
CA THR A 272 10.20 -0.31 -9.77
C THR A 272 9.14 0.76 -10.03
N THR A 273 8.38 1.14 -9.01
CA THR A 273 7.27 2.10 -9.11
C THR A 273 7.22 2.99 -7.88
N LEU A 274 6.68 4.19 -8.04
CA LEU A 274 6.24 5.05 -6.95
C LEU A 274 4.71 5.15 -7.03
N GLN A 275 4.04 5.12 -5.89
CA GLN A 275 2.57 5.24 -5.84
C GLN A 275 2.20 6.38 -4.91
N SER A 276 1.31 7.26 -5.36
CA SER A 276 0.69 8.26 -4.50
C SER A 276 -0.46 7.63 -3.70
N GLU A 277 -0.66 8.05 -2.47
CA GLU A 277 -1.78 7.55 -1.67
C GLU A 277 -2.55 8.67 -0.94
N LEU A 278 -3.11 9.59 -1.70
CA LEU A 278 -3.89 10.73 -1.20
C LEU A 278 -5.39 10.39 -1.13
N ILE A 279 -5.78 9.31 -0.47
CA ILE A 279 -7.11 8.70 -0.53
C ILE A 279 -8.24 9.71 -0.34
N GLY A 280 -8.15 10.61 0.65
CA GLY A 280 -9.19 11.58 0.93
C GLY A 280 -9.25 12.78 -0.01
N ARG A 281 -8.13 13.15 -0.65
CA ARG A 281 -8.00 14.34 -1.50
C ARG A 281 -8.16 14.04 -2.99
N LEU A 282 -7.77 12.86 -3.45
CA LEU A 282 -7.88 12.48 -4.86
C LEU A 282 -9.32 12.43 -5.39
N VAL A 283 -10.30 12.31 -4.48
CA VAL A 283 -11.73 12.32 -4.85
C VAL A 283 -12.15 13.61 -5.54
N VAL A 284 -11.53 14.74 -5.14
CA VAL A 284 -11.98 16.09 -5.53
C VAL A 284 -10.83 16.98 -6.03
N ALA A 285 -9.58 16.53 -5.89
CA ALA A 285 -8.45 17.34 -6.30
C ALA A 285 -8.31 17.35 -7.83
N PRO A 286 -8.15 18.53 -8.45
CA PRO A 286 -7.73 18.62 -9.85
C PRO A 286 -6.40 17.88 -10.09
N ALA A 287 -6.27 17.18 -11.22
CA ALA A 287 -5.07 16.42 -11.56
C ALA A 287 -3.78 17.27 -11.55
N ARG A 288 -3.89 18.55 -11.95
CA ARG A 288 -2.77 19.50 -11.87
C ARG A 288 -2.24 19.69 -10.45
N ASP A 289 -3.11 19.66 -9.44
CA ASP A 289 -2.72 19.82 -8.05
C ASP A 289 -2.00 18.57 -7.56
N VAL A 290 -2.45 17.38 -8.00
CA VAL A 290 -1.75 16.12 -7.74
C VAL A 290 -0.32 16.15 -8.29
N VAL A 291 -0.14 16.58 -9.53
CA VAL A 291 1.19 16.72 -10.13
C VAL A 291 2.04 17.73 -9.36
N GLU A 292 1.47 18.87 -8.97
CA GLU A 292 2.18 19.90 -8.19
C GLU A 292 2.65 19.38 -6.83
N TRP A 293 1.83 18.57 -6.13
CA TRP A 293 2.22 17.99 -4.85
C TRP A 293 3.39 17.01 -4.95
N TYR A 294 3.55 16.33 -6.10
CA TYR A 294 4.63 15.35 -6.30
C TYR A 294 5.80 15.86 -7.14
N LYS A 295 5.79 17.13 -7.57
CA LYS A 295 6.87 17.72 -8.40
C LYS A 295 8.25 17.64 -7.77
N MET A 296 8.34 17.59 -6.42
CA MET A 296 9.60 17.46 -5.71
C MET A 296 10.35 16.16 -6.03
N PHE A 297 9.66 15.16 -6.57
CA PHE A 297 10.25 13.90 -7.01
C PHE A 297 10.90 14.00 -8.40
N ASN A 298 10.74 15.11 -9.09
CA ASN A 298 11.23 15.35 -10.48
C ASN A 298 10.74 14.29 -11.48
N ILE A 299 9.47 13.92 -11.41
CA ILE A 299 8.78 12.94 -12.23
C ILE A 299 7.54 13.54 -12.89
#